data_7fa3bfeda27534936a3233a03b96835e
#
_entry.id   7fa3bfeda27534936a3233a03b96835e
#
_cell.length_a   1.000
_cell.length_b   1.000
_cell.length_c   1.000
_cell.angle_alpha   90.00
_cell.angle_beta   90.00
_cell.angle_gamma   90.00
#
_symmetry.space_group_name_H-M   'P 1'
#
loop_
_entity.id
_entity.type
_entity.pdbx_description
1 polymer ?
#
loop_
_entity_poly.entity_id
_entity_poly.type
_entity_poly.pdbx_seq_one_letter_code
_entity_poly.pdbx_strand_id
1 'polypeptide(L)'
;MSDHQYTPKSKFGKWFNDRLPLLTLANHLTDYPTPKNLNYWWTFGGILTFCLITQIVTGVILGMHYVAHTDHAFESIEHIMRDVNYGWLLRYVHANGASMFFLAVYIHIFRGLFYGSYKAPREVIWIIGVIIYLLMMATAFMGYVSVSYTHLTLPTTPYV
;
A
#
# COMPACT_ATOMS: atom_id res chain seq x y z
N MET A 1 -23.83 -9.89 -25.79
CA MET A 1 -23.08 -9.22 -24.72
C MET A 1 -23.71 -7.84 -24.57
N SER A 2 -24.53 -7.63 -23.56
CA SER A 2 -25.18 -6.33 -23.31
C SER A 2 -24.11 -5.37 -22.78
N ASP A 3 -23.81 -4.37 -23.59
CA ASP A 3 -22.93 -3.27 -23.27
C ASP A 3 -23.62 -2.39 -22.21
N HIS A 4 -23.53 -2.78 -20.94
CA HIS A 4 -24.01 -1.96 -19.82
C HIS A 4 -23.01 -0.84 -19.57
N GLN A 5 -22.96 0.11 -20.52
CA GLN A 5 -22.18 1.31 -20.34
C GLN A 5 -22.86 2.16 -19.25
N TYR A 6 -22.19 2.30 -18.10
CA TYR A 6 -22.67 3.13 -17.01
C TYR A 6 -22.85 4.58 -17.47
N THR A 7 -24.09 5.08 -17.44
CA THR A 7 -24.40 6.47 -17.73
C THR A 7 -24.78 7.20 -16.45
N PRO A 8 -23.96 8.16 -15.99
CA PRO A 8 -24.28 8.94 -14.79
C PRO A 8 -25.59 9.69 -14.94
N LYS A 9 -26.47 9.63 -13.94
CA LYS A 9 -27.78 10.30 -13.97
C LYS A 9 -27.70 11.82 -13.75
N SER A 10 -26.66 12.33 -13.07
CA SER A 10 -26.48 13.75 -12.78
C SER A 10 -25.66 14.46 -13.85
N LYS A 11 -25.94 15.76 -14.09
CA LYS A 11 -25.15 16.60 -15.04
C LYS A 11 -23.68 16.69 -14.59
N PHE A 12 -23.41 16.81 -13.29
CA PHE A 12 -22.08 16.83 -12.74
C PHE A 12 -21.37 15.48 -12.93
N GLY A 13 -22.07 14.38 -12.70
CA GLY A 13 -21.53 13.04 -12.93
C GLY A 13 -21.15 12.80 -14.40
N LYS A 14 -21.96 13.27 -15.34
CA LYS A 14 -21.63 13.21 -16.78
C LYS A 14 -20.37 14.02 -17.09
N TRP A 15 -20.33 15.27 -16.67
CA TRP A 15 -19.20 16.16 -16.89
C TRP A 15 -17.88 15.60 -16.32
N PHE A 16 -17.94 14.98 -15.12
CA PHE A 16 -16.80 14.35 -14.48
C PHE A 16 -16.36 13.07 -15.21
N ASN A 17 -17.31 12.21 -15.56
CA ASN A 17 -17.04 10.95 -16.25
C ASN A 17 -16.50 11.14 -17.67
N ASP A 18 -16.91 12.20 -18.36
CA ASP A 18 -16.41 12.54 -19.71
C ASP A 18 -14.92 12.96 -19.70
N ARG A 19 -14.43 13.47 -18.56
CA ARG A 19 -13.02 13.89 -18.38
C ARG A 19 -12.15 12.87 -17.71
N LEU A 20 -12.71 12.17 -16.72
CA LEU A 20 -12.05 11.12 -15.94
C LEU A 20 -13.04 9.95 -15.81
N PRO A 21 -12.98 8.95 -16.68
CA PRO A 21 -13.94 7.84 -16.73
C PRO A 21 -13.73 6.84 -15.57
N LEU A 22 -13.48 7.34 -14.36
CA LEU A 22 -13.23 6.51 -13.16
C LEU A 22 -14.47 5.70 -12.78
N LEU A 23 -15.66 6.28 -12.92
CA LEU A 23 -16.91 5.58 -12.63
C LEU A 23 -17.19 4.47 -13.63
N THR A 24 -16.91 4.73 -14.91
CA THR A 24 -17.02 3.73 -15.97
C THR A 24 -16.00 2.61 -15.76
N LEU A 25 -14.77 2.96 -15.41
CA LEU A 25 -13.71 1.99 -15.10
C LEU A 25 -14.09 1.15 -13.88
N ALA A 26 -14.55 1.78 -12.80
CA ALA A 26 -14.98 1.09 -11.58
C ALA A 26 -16.14 0.13 -11.87
N ASN A 27 -17.14 0.55 -12.65
CA ASN A 27 -18.24 -0.30 -13.05
C ASN A 27 -17.77 -1.48 -13.92
N HIS A 28 -16.85 -1.23 -14.86
CA HIS A 28 -16.27 -2.29 -15.68
C HIS A 28 -15.48 -3.31 -14.83
N LEU A 29 -14.80 -2.89 -13.79
CA LEU A 29 -14.09 -3.77 -12.86
C LEU A 29 -15.04 -4.58 -11.96
N THR A 30 -16.18 -3.98 -11.53
CA THR A 30 -17.16 -4.68 -10.68
C THR A 30 -18.02 -5.67 -11.47
N ASP A 31 -18.36 -5.34 -12.71
CA ASP A 31 -19.19 -6.18 -13.58
C ASP A 31 -18.37 -7.22 -14.38
N TYR A 32 -17.05 -7.25 -14.17
CA TYR A 32 -16.20 -8.22 -14.86
C TYR A 32 -16.58 -9.65 -14.46
N PRO A 33 -16.88 -10.53 -15.43
CA PRO A 33 -17.30 -11.90 -15.15
C PRO A 33 -16.16 -12.68 -14.48
N THR A 34 -16.30 -12.95 -13.19
CA THR A 34 -15.33 -13.74 -12.44
C THR A 34 -15.63 -15.23 -12.59
N PRO A 35 -14.62 -16.07 -12.82
CA PRO A 35 -14.78 -17.53 -12.86
C PRO A 35 -15.36 -18.05 -11.54
N LYS A 36 -16.32 -18.99 -11.60
CA LYS A 36 -16.96 -19.58 -10.42
C LYS A 36 -16.02 -20.45 -9.56
N ASN A 37 -14.87 -20.84 -10.09
CA ASN A 37 -13.88 -21.70 -9.43
C ASN A 37 -12.76 -20.91 -8.74
N LEU A 38 -12.99 -19.63 -8.43
CA LEU A 38 -12.04 -18.85 -7.63
C LEU A 38 -12.01 -19.40 -6.20
N ASN A 39 -10.80 -19.61 -5.69
CA ASN A 39 -10.54 -20.01 -4.33
C ASN A 39 -9.92 -18.84 -3.53
N TYR A 40 -9.69 -19.03 -2.24
CA TYR A 40 -9.12 -17.99 -1.35
C TYR A 40 -7.76 -17.42 -1.81
N TRP A 41 -6.97 -18.16 -2.59
CA TRP A 41 -5.70 -17.68 -3.15
C TRP A 41 -5.86 -16.45 -4.06
N TRP A 42 -7.04 -16.27 -4.64
CA TRP A 42 -7.34 -15.11 -5.48
C TRP A 42 -7.65 -13.85 -4.67
N THR A 43 -7.99 -13.99 -3.40
CA THR A 43 -8.30 -12.88 -2.50
C THR A 43 -7.05 -12.07 -2.11
N PHE A 44 -5.86 -12.64 -2.23
CA PHE A 44 -4.61 -11.95 -1.85
C PHE A 44 -4.36 -10.66 -2.62
N GLY A 45 -4.83 -10.53 -3.85
CA GLY A 45 -4.79 -9.26 -4.59
C GLY A 45 -5.60 -8.14 -3.91
N GLY A 46 -6.79 -8.47 -3.41
CA GLY A 46 -7.63 -7.54 -2.64
C GLY A 46 -7.00 -7.19 -1.28
N ILE A 47 -6.45 -8.18 -0.57
CA ILE A 47 -5.72 -7.97 0.68
C ILE A 47 -4.54 -7.01 0.48
N LEU A 48 -3.79 -7.17 -0.61
CA LEU A 48 -2.67 -6.27 -0.94
C LEU A 48 -3.13 -4.85 -1.21
N THR A 49 -4.26 -4.67 -1.89
CA THR A 49 -4.85 -3.34 -2.11
C THR A 49 -5.23 -2.68 -0.79
N PHE A 50 -5.86 -3.43 0.12
CA PHE A 50 -6.18 -2.94 1.46
C PHE A 50 -4.94 -2.57 2.26
N CYS A 51 -3.91 -3.43 2.26
CA CYS A 51 -2.64 -3.15 2.91
C CYS A 51 -1.97 -1.89 2.34
N LEU A 52 -1.96 -1.73 1.01
CA LEU A 52 -1.40 -0.55 0.35
C LEU A 52 -2.10 0.74 0.79
N ILE A 53 -3.44 0.76 0.79
CA ILE A 53 -4.22 1.92 1.24
C ILE A 53 -3.87 2.24 2.70
N THR A 54 -3.83 1.24 3.56
CA THR A 54 -3.49 1.40 4.98
C THR A 54 -2.08 1.97 5.14
N GLN A 55 -1.08 1.48 4.39
CA GLN A 55 0.29 1.97 4.44
C GLN A 55 0.38 3.42 3.96
N ILE A 56 -0.31 3.79 2.88
CA ILE A 56 -0.32 5.17 2.37
C ILE A 56 -0.94 6.10 3.41
N VAL A 57 -2.13 5.79 3.92
CA VAL A 57 -2.84 6.66 4.88
C VAL A 57 -2.03 6.85 6.16
N THR A 58 -1.57 5.76 6.77
CA THR A 58 -0.77 5.83 7.99
C THR A 58 0.58 6.48 7.75
N GLY A 59 1.23 6.22 6.61
CA GLY A 59 2.52 6.80 6.25
C GLY A 59 2.45 8.31 6.01
N VAL A 60 1.40 8.81 5.36
CA VAL A 60 1.19 10.26 5.17
C VAL A 60 1.00 10.94 6.53
N ILE A 61 0.16 10.40 7.41
CA ILE A 61 -0.07 10.99 8.74
C ILE A 61 1.22 10.99 9.56
N LEU A 62 1.97 9.89 9.59
CA LEU A 62 3.25 9.83 10.29
C LEU A 62 4.27 10.80 9.70
N GLY A 63 4.34 10.92 8.36
CA GLY A 63 5.23 11.83 7.67
C GLY A 63 4.94 13.31 7.94
N MET A 64 3.70 13.66 8.25
CA MET A 64 3.33 15.04 8.65
C MET A 64 3.91 15.45 10.02
N HIS A 65 4.24 14.50 10.88
CA HIS A 65 4.76 14.74 12.23
C HIS A 65 6.25 14.39 12.36
N TYR A 66 6.80 13.65 11.41
CA TYR A 66 8.20 13.22 11.43
C TYR A 66 9.13 14.30 10.88
N VAL A 67 10.21 14.58 11.61
CA VAL A 67 11.25 15.51 11.20
C VAL A 67 12.48 14.73 10.76
N ALA A 68 12.81 14.76 9.47
CA ALA A 68 13.96 14.06 8.88
C ALA A 68 15.27 14.85 9.11
N HIS A 69 15.69 14.98 10.37
CA HIS A 69 16.93 15.64 10.78
C HIS A 69 17.64 14.81 11.82
N THR A 70 18.98 14.77 11.78
CA THR A 70 19.80 13.93 12.68
C THR A 70 19.52 14.18 14.16
N ASP A 71 19.36 15.43 14.55
CA ASP A 71 19.20 15.81 15.95
C ASP A 71 17.75 15.77 16.44
N HIS A 72 16.79 15.87 15.51
CA HIS A 72 15.36 15.98 15.84
C HIS A 72 14.52 14.74 15.48
N ALA A 73 15.09 13.79 14.73
CA ALA A 73 14.34 12.63 14.29
C ALA A 73 13.82 11.78 15.46
N PHE A 74 14.65 11.57 16.46
CA PHE A 74 14.25 10.79 17.65
C PHE A 74 13.15 11.50 18.45
N GLU A 75 13.31 12.79 18.73
CA GLU A 75 12.31 13.61 19.45
C GLU A 75 10.97 13.63 18.71
N SER A 76 10.99 13.74 17.37
CA SER A 76 9.76 13.71 16.57
C SER A 76 9.03 12.36 16.66
N ILE A 77 9.76 11.26 16.78
CA ILE A 77 9.15 9.93 16.98
C ILE A 77 8.58 9.81 18.40
N GLU A 78 9.27 10.30 19.42
CA GLU A 78 8.72 10.33 20.78
C GLU A 78 7.46 11.20 20.85
N HIS A 79 7.47 12.36 20.21
CA HIS A 79 6.31 13.23 20.09
C HIS A 79 5.12 12.50 19.43
N ILE A 80 5.34 11.78 18.33
CA ILE A 80 4.30 10.96 17.69
C ILE A 80 3.74 9.93 18.67
N MET A 81 4.61 9.29 19.46
CA MET A 81 4.20 8.20 20.36
C MET A 81 3.46 8.65 21.60
N ARG A 82 3.75 9.85 22.10
CA ARG A 82 3.27 10.34 23.40
C ARG A 82 2.22 11.45 23.31
N ASP A 83 2.43 12.40 22.39
CA ASP A 83 1.67 13.64 22.37
C ASP A 83 0.60 13.69 21.28
N VAL A 84 0.81 12.97 20.16
CA VAL A 84 -0.16 12.89 19.07
C VAL A 84 -1.28 11.92 19.42
N ASN A 85 -2.53 12.37 19.32
CA ASN A 85 -3.70 11.52 19.56
C ASN A 85 -3.66 10.29 18.63
N TYR A 86 -3.66 9.09 19.22
CA TYR A 86 -3.53 7.81 18.52
C TYR A 86 -2.24 7.62 17.70
N GLY A 87 -1.22 8.48 17.91
CA GLY A 87 0.04 8.38 17.18
C GLY A 87 0.76 7.05 17.38
N TRP A 88 0.76 6.52 18.60
CA TRP A 88 1.26 5.19 18.91
C TRP A 88 0.55 4.09 18.08
N LEU A 89 -0.77 4.18 17.93
CA LEU A 89 -1.54 3.20 17.16
C LEU A 89 -1.19 3.27 15.68
N LEU A 90 -1.12 4.49 15.11
CA LEU A 90 -0.75 4.72 13.71
C LEU A 90 0.65 4.17 13.41
N ARG A 91 1.61 4.39 14.32
CA ARG A 91 2.97 3.87 14.16
C ARG A 91 3.01 2.35 14.20
N TYR A 92 2.32 1.70 15.15
CA TYR A 92 2.25 0.25 15.22
C TYR A 92 1.53 -0.38 14.03
N VAL A 93 0.42 0.22 13.59
CA VAL A 93 -0.30 -0.23 12.38
C VAL A 93 0.59 -0.12 11.15
N HIS A 94 1.35 0.98 11.02
CA HIS A 94 2.27 1.18 9.90
C HIS A 94 3.41 0.14 9.91
N ALA A 95 4.09 -0.03 11.03
CA ALA A 95 5.24 -0.93 11.14
C ALA A 95 4.84 -2.41 10.98
N ASN A 96 3.81 -2.87 11.71
CA ASN A 96 3.34 -4.25 11.61
C ASN A 96 2.61 -4.51 10.29
N GLY A 97 1.89 -3.51 9.79
CA GLY A 97 1.22 -3.55 8.49
C GLY A 97 2.21 -3.72 7.34
N ALA A 98 3.40 -3.13 7.42
CA ALA A 98 4.47 -3.35 6.43
C ALA A 98 4.89 -4.82 6.39
N SER A 99 5.11 -5.45 7.54
CA SER A 99 5.46 -6.88 7.63
C SER A 99 4.37 -7.78 7.05
N MET A 100 3.11 -7.49 7.38
CA MET A 100 1.96 -8.22 6.85
C MET A 100 1.82 -8.02 5.33
N PHE A 101 2.11 -6.82 4.83
CA PHE A 101 2.09 -6.51 3.40
C PHE A 101 3.11 -7.37 2.65
N PHE A 102 4.35 -7.47 3.12
CA PHE A 102 5.36 -8.35 2.52
C PHE A 102 4.95 -9.82 2.53
N LEU A 103 4.42 -10.31 3.65
CA LEU A 103 3.91 -11.68 3.74
C LEU A 103 2.84 -11.95 2.67
N ALA A 104 1.87 -11.05 2.55
CA ALA A 104 0.81 -11.17 1.56
C ALA A 104 1.32 -11.09 0.12
N VAL A 105 2.34 -10.25 -0.16
CA VAL A 105 3.00 -10.15 -1.47
C VAL A 105 3.69 -11.46 -1.84
N TYR A 106 4.43 -12.07 -0.92
CA TYR A 106 5.07 -13.36 -1.19
C TYR A 106 4.04 -14.43 -1.56
N ILE A 107 2.96 -14.53 -0.80
CA ILE A 107 1.88 -15.48 -1.12
C ILE A 107 1.27 -15.16 -2.50
N HIS A 108 1.07 -13.89 -2.81
CA HIS A 108 0.54 -13.45 -4.10
C HIS A 108 1.47 -13.81 -5.26
N ILE A 109 2.78 -13.64 -5.11
CA ILE A 109 3.79 -14.02 -6.10
C ILE A 109 3.81 -15.55 -6.28
N PHE A 110 3.86 -16.30 -5.17
CA PHE A 110 3.85 -17.78 -5.23
C PHE A 110 2.60 -18.31 -5.93
N ARG A 111 1.44 -17.71 -5.66
CA ARG A 111 0.21 -18.03 -6.36
C ARG A 111 0.35 -17.80 -7.87
N GLY A 112 0.93 -16.67 -8.27
CA GLY A 112 1.20 -16.34 -9.67
C GLY A 112 2.13 -17.35 -10.35
N LEU A 113 3.17 -17.80 -9.67
CA LEU A 113 4.09 -18.82 -10.14
C LEU A 113 3.41 -20.20 -10.25
N PHE A 114 2.69 -20.60 -9.22
CA PHE A 114 2.02 -21.90 -9.15
C PHE A 114 0.98 -22.07 -10.28
N TYR A 115 0.19 -21.04 -10.53
CA TYR A 115 -0.84 -21.07 -11.59
C TYR A 115 -0.31 -20.66 -12.98
N GLY A 116 0.98 -20.38 -13.12
CA GLY A 116 1.58 -19.98 -14.39
C GLY A 116 1.07 -18.64 -14.92
N SER A 117 0.67 -17.74 -14.04
CA SER A 117 0.09 -16.42 -14.40
C SER A 117 1.09 -15.47 -15.08
N TYR A 118 2.34 -15.85 -15.17
CA TYR A 118 3.40 -15.11 -15.87
C TYR A 118 3.49 -15.46 -17.37
N LYS A 119 2.73 -16.46 -17.83
CA LYS A 119 2.75 -16.91 -19.25
C LYS A 119 1.80 -16.08 -20.10
N ALA A 120 2.01 -16.17 -21.43
CA ALA A 120 1.16 -15.51 -22.41
C ALA A 120 -0.36 -15.75 -22.13
N PRO A 121 -1.19 -14.71 -22.25
CA PRO A 121 -0.94 -13.34 -22.68
C PRO A 121 -0.73 -12.34 -21.51
N ARG A 122 -0.21 -12.77 -20.36
CA ARG A 122 -0.13 -11.98 -19.10
C ARG A 122 1.28 -11.54 -18.71
N GLU A 123 2.24 -11.64 -19.61
CA GLU A 123 3.65 -11.35 -19.36
C GLU A 123 3.85 -9.89 -18.91
N VAL A 124 3.18 -8.96 -19.58
CA VAL A 124 3.28 -7.52 -19.27
C VAL A 124 2.79 -7.23 -17.86
N ILE A 125 1.67 -7.84 -17.45
CA ILE A 125 1.13 -7.68 -16.08
C ILE A 125 2.12 -8.23 -15.05
N TRP A 126 2.77 -9.35 -15.36
CA TRP A 126 3.80 -9.93 -14.50
C TRP A 126 5.02 -9.00 -14.35
N ILE A 127 5.51 -8.43 -15.45
CA ILE A 127 6.64 -7.49 -15.43
C ILE A 127 6.29 -6.25 -14.59
N ILE A 128 5.12 -5.68 -14.77
CA ILE A 128 4.63 -4.56 -13.96
C ILE A 128 4.59 -4.95 -12.48
N GLY A 129 4.11 -6.13 -12.15
CA GLY A 129 4.10 -6.66 -10.79
C GLY A 129 5.49 -6.75 -10.17
N VAL A 130 6.49 -7.19 -10.94
CA VAL A 130 7.90 -7.25 -10.49
C VAL A 130 8.45 -5.84 -10.24
N ILE A 131 8.17 -4.88 -11.12
CA ILE A 131 8.59 -3.49 -10.94
C ILE A 131 7.97 -2.89 -9.67
N ILE A 132 6.67 -3.10 -9.44
CA ILE A 132 5.98 -2.65 -8.23
C ILE A 132 6.60 -3.28 -6.99
N TYR A 133 6.92 -4.57 -7.03
CA TYR A 133 7.60 -5.25 -5.92
C TYR A 133 8.97 -4.65 -5.60
N LEU A 134 9.79 -4.34 -6.61
CA LEU A 134 11.09 -3.68 -6.41
C LEU A 134 10.93 -2.28 -5.83
N LEU A 135 9.97 -1.50 -6.30
CA LEU A 135 9.67 -0.17 -5.74
C LEU A 135 9.20 -0.27 -4.28
N MET A 136 8.38 -1.28 -3.96
CA MET A 136 7.94 -1.53 -2.59
C MET A 136 9.11 -1.88 -1.68
N MET A 137 10.05 -2.72 -2.13
CA MET A 137 11.27 -3.03 -1.38
C MET A 137 12.12 -1.77 -1.13
N ALA A 138 12.31 -0.93 -2.15
CA ALA A 138 13.04 0.32 -2.02
C ALA A 138 12.37 1.27 -1.01
N THR A 139 11.05 1.41 -1.07
CA THR A 139 10.27 2.23 -0.13
C THR A 139 10.39 1.71 1.30
N ALA A 140 10.26 0.41 1.50
CA ALA A 140 10.39 -0.20 2.82
C ALA A 140 11.81 -0.06 3.39
N PHE A 141 12.83 -0.19 2.54
CA PHE A 141 14.21 0.02 2.93
C PHE A 141 14.45 1.46 3.40
N MET A 142 13.97 2.46 2.66
CA MET A 142 14.09 3.86 3.06
C MET A 142 13.37 4.14 4.39
N GLY A 143 12.17 3.58 4.59
CA GLY A 143 11.43 3.71 5.84
C GLY A 143 12.14 3.04 7.02
N TYR A 144 12.76 1.89 6.82
CA TYR A 144 13.52 1.18 7.85
C TYR A 144 14.79 1.95 8.24
N VAL A 145 15.56 2.42 7.28
CA VAL A 145 16.79 3.19 7.52
C VAL A 145 16.50 4.48 8.29
N SER A 146 15.42 5.16 7.96
CA SER A 146 14.96 6.36 8.67
C SER A 146 14.77 6.10 10.18
N VAL A 147 14.14 4.97 10.54
CA VAL A 147 13.92 4.59 11.95
C VAL A 147 15.20 4.08 12.61
N SER A 148 16.01 3.29 11.94
CA SER A 148 17.27 2.75 12.50
C SER A 148 18.24 3.84 12.87
N TYR A 149 18.33 4.92 12.08
CA TYR A 149 19.20 6.03 12.38
C TYR A 149 18.85 6.73 13.70
N THR A 150 17.56 6.80 14.05
CA THR A 150 17.10 7.39 15.31
C THR A 150 17.45 6.57 16.55
N HIS A 151 17.65 5.26 16.41
CA HIS A 151 18.06 4.40 17.53
C HIS A 151 19.59 4.36 17.73
N LEU A 152 20.37 4.65 16.68
CA LEU A 152 21.83 4.65 16.76
C LEU A 152 22.41 5.91 17.38
N THR A 153 21.63 7.00 17.44
CA THR A 153 22.05 8.29 18.05
C THR A 153 21.69 8.45 19.52
N LEU A 154 21.30 7.37 20.20
CA LEU A 154 21.18 7.39 21.66
C LEU A 154 22.56 7.75 22.24
N PRO A 155 22.70 8.87 23.00
CA PRO A 155 23.95 9.18 23.65
C PRO A 155 24.28 8.05 24.62
N THR A 156 25.34 7.30 24.34
CA THR A 156 25.90 6.29 25.23
C THR A 156 26.74 6.91 26.34
N THR A 157 26.66 8.21 26.54
CA THR A 157 27.30 8.89 27.66
C THR A 157 26.44 8.68 28.91
N PRO A 158 26.91 7.89 29.88
CA PRO A 158 26.29 7.92 31.20
C PRO A 158 26.44 9.32 31.76
N TYR A 159 25.34 9.93 32.16
CA TYR A 159 25.38 11.14 32.98
C TYR A 159 26.07 10.79 34.30
N VAL A 160 27.30 11.27 34.48
CA VAL A 160 27.99 11.29 35.74
C VAL A 160 27.51 12.48 36.55
#